data_ec4ffed30762b327bada4a4b94e40d3b
#
_entry.id   ec4ffed30762b327bada4a4b94e40d3b
#
_cell.length_a   1.000
_cell.length_b   1.000
_cell.length_c   1.000
_cell.angle_alpha   90.00
_cell.angle_beta   90.00
_cell.angle_gamma   90.00
#
_symmetry.space_group_name_H-M   'P 1'
#
loop_
_entity.id
_entity.type
_entity.pdbx_description
1 polymer ?
#
loop_
_entity_poly.entity_id
_entity_poly.type
_entity_poly.pdbx_seq_one_letter_code
_entity_poly.pdbx_strand_id
1 'polypeptide(L)'
;MKKLFSIFVIFLAIVSANLFAQKIDQPKSQFFIENKGQWDSKVQYLARLNGLNLWITKSGVVYDFFQLKVDNDITLRTGEPNPNFGINKIWGHVISSTFLNTNEHFTTQVFNKNQAYYNYFIGNDPAKWASFVPLYGSVQLNNIYNGIDVRYYYDNNLVRYDWIVRPGGDPSKIRIKFEGQDGLRVNEKGDLVLQTSLGEVEHAKILAYQLQNGIQNIVECKFKDEGNGIVSFELGSYNPNQDLIIDPLVYSTFLGGSSDEWPYGVASDDMSNAYIVGYTKSSNFPTTTGAYDQTYNSAEDTFITKINSSGTQLIFSTFIGGSNSDYGFGIALDENGNIYIDGWTRGTYPTTPGCWDSQLNSNDMFVTKFNSTGSSLLYSTYLGGTSGDYALSIGVNSSGCAYVIGYTQSSNYPITTGCFDATWNGGSYDIVVTKFNATGSGLVYST
;
A
#
# COMPACT_ATOMS: atom_id res chain seq x y z
N MET A 1 21.51 -13.05 27.75
CA MET A 1 20.45 -12.36 27.02
C MET A 1 19.72 -13.19 25.96
N LYS A 2 20.15 -14.42 25.63
CA LYS A 2 19.45 -15.30 24.66
C LYS A 2 18.35 -16.21 25.25
N LYS A 3 18.07 -16.16 26.54
CA LYS A 3 17.12 -17.09 27.22
C LYS A 3 15.71 -16.53 27.46
N LEU A 4 15.45 -15.23 27.24
CA LEU A 4 14.09 -14.67 27.39
C LEU A 4 13.25 -14.71 26.11
N PHE A 5 13.88 -14.89 24.96
CA PHE A 5 13.20 -14.95 23.65
C PHE A 5 12.59 -16.33 23.35
N SER A 6 13.05 -17.40 24.00
CA SER A 6 12.55 -18.75 23.74
C SER A 6 11.14 -19.05 24.27
N ILE A 7 10.57 -18.22 25.11
CA ILE A 7 9.25 -18.48 25.72
C ILE A 7 8.10 -17.97 24.84
N PHE A 8 8.34 -17.01 23.95
CA PHE A 8 7.30 -16.48 23.05
C PHE A 8 7.09 -17.34 21.78
N VAL A 9 8.12 -18.08 21.36
CA VAL A 9 8.05 -18.96 20.18
C VAL A 9 7.36 -20.30 20.46
N ILE A 10 7.33 -20.75 21.72
CA ILE A 10 6.76 -22.07 22.09
C ILE A 10 5.22 -22.07 22.11
N PHE A 11 4.55 -20.92 22.11
CA PHE A 11 3.07 -20.87 22.14
C PHE A 11 2.39 -21.01 20.79
N LEU A 12 3.15 -20.97 19.68
CA LEU A 12 2.61 -21.16 18.32
C LEU A 12 2.74 -22.62 17.82
N ALA A 13 3.45 -23.49 18.52
CA ALA A 13 3.85 -24.82 18.00
C ALA A 13 2.98 -25.99 18.50
N ILE A 14 1.92 -25.78 19.28
CA ILE A 14 1.05 -26.86 19.76
C ILE A 14 -0.41 -26.66 19.35
N VAL A 15 -0.64 -26.46 18.05
CA VAL A 15 -1.96 -26.76 17.45
C VAL A 15 -1.74 -27.37 16.08
N SER A 16 -1.11 -28.55 16.06
CA SER A 16 -1.12 -29.42 14.91
C SER A 16 -1.67 -30.78 15.32
N ALA A 17 -2.99 -30.89 15.42
CA ALA A 17 -3.69 -32.14 15.22
C ALA A 17 -5.19 -31.86 14.98
N ASN A 18 -5.62 -32.06 13.74
CA ASN A 18 -7.01 -32.26 13.35
C ASN A 18 -8.01 -31.13 13.57
N LEU A 19 -8.01 -30.17 12.63
CA LEU A 19 -9.24 -29.49 12.27
C LEU A 19 -9.20 -29.22 10.76
N PHE A 20 -10.14 -29.76 10.03
CA PHE A 20 -10.52 -29.30 8.70
C PHE A 20 -10.65 -27.79 8.79
N ALA A 21 -9.75 -27.07 8.14
CA ALA A 21 -9.79 -25.62 8.12
C ALA A 21 -10.99 -25.18 7.29
N GLN A 22 -12.15 -25.03 7.93
CA GLN A 22 -13.08 -24.04 7.47
C GLN A 22 -12.31 -22.73 7.42
N LYS A 23 -12.32 -22.08 6.27
CA LYS A 23 -11.86 -20.70 6.07
C LYS A 23 -12.68 -19.83 7.02
N ILE A 24 -12.21 -19.68 8.25
CA ILE A 24 -12.79 -18.72 9.17
C ILE A 24 -12.30 -17.38 8.61
N ASP A 25 -13.15 -16.72 7.83
CA ASP A 25 -13.06 -15.29 7.61
C ASP A 25 -13.05 -14.67 9.03
N GLN A 26 -11.84 -14.37 9.52
CA GLN A 26 -11.69 -13.62 10.76
C GLN A 26 -12.38 -12.28 10.50
N PRO A 27 -13.43 -11.91 11.21
CA PRO A 27 -14.04 -10.61 11.02
C PRO A 27 -12.92 -9.58 11.19
N LYS A 28 -12.73 -8.69 10.20
CA LYS A 28 -11.81 -7.56 10.28
C LYS A 28 -12.25 -6.73 11.48
N SER A 29 -11.66 -7.01 12.64
CA SER A 29 -12.05 -6.32 13.88
C SER A 29 -11.38 -4.96 13.87
N GLN A 30 -12.13 -3.92 13.56
CA GLN A 30 -11.71 -2.51 13.69
C GLN A 30 -11.73 -2.06 15.15
N PHE A 31 -11.29 -2.93 16.06
CA PHE A 31 -11.36 -2.68 17.48
C PHE A 31 -10.09 -3.11 18.19
N PHE A 32 -9.73 -2.34 19.21
CA PHE A 32 -8.74 -2.73 20.19
C PHE A 32 -9.38 -3.66 21.21
N ILE A 33 -8.80 -4.84 21.36
CA ILE A 33 -9.29 -5.91 22.23
C ILE A 33 -8.55 -5.81 23.55
N GLU A 34 -9.24 -5.64 24.64
CA GLU A 34 -8.64 -5.53 25.98
C GLU A 34 -8.03 -6.87 26.44
N ASN A 35 -6.90 -6.83 27.14
CA ASN A 35 -6.35 -8.00 27.81
C ASN A 35 -7.01 -8.15 29.19
N LYS A 36 -7.78 -9.22 29.37
CA LYS A 36 -8.42 -9.63 30.63
C LYS A 36 -7.76 -10.87 31.24
N GLY A 37 -6.50 -11.14 30.87
CA GLY A 37 -5.73 -12.30 31.33
C GLY A 37 -5.53 -13.38 30.27
N GLN A 38 -6.14 -13.22 29.08
CA GLN A 38 -5.97 -14.19 27.98
C GLN A 38 -4.59 -14.15 27.33
N TRP A 39 -3.79 -13.09 27.57
CA TRP A 39 -2.44 -12.91 27.04
C TRP A 39 -1.45 -12.52 28.15
N ASP A 40 -0.18 -12.38 27.81
CA ASP A 40 0.87 -11.91 28.70
C ASP A 40 0.45 -10.60 29.39
N SER A 41 0.73 -10.47 30.68
CA SER A 41 0.34 -9.33 31.52
C SER A 41 0.95 -7.99 31.10
N LYS A 42 2.00 -8.01 30.28
CA LYS A 42 2.59 -6.79 29.69
C LYS A 42 1.69 -6.19 28.61
N VAL A 43 0.89 -7.02 27.94
CA VAL A 43 -0.05 -6.57 26.90
C VAL A 43 -1.27 -5.92 27.57
N GLN A 44 -1.66 -4.76 27.07
CA GLN A 44 -2.90 -4.08 27.46
C GLN A 44 -4.00 -4.29 26.43
N TYR A 45 -3.67 -4.11 25.15
CA TYR A 45 -4.62 -4.22 24.05
C TYR A 45 -3.98 -4.91 22.83
N LEU A 46 -4.83 -5.55 22.03
CA LEU A 46 -4.48 -6.11 20.73
C LEU A 46 -5.33 -5.46 19.64
N ALA A 47 -4.70 -4.99 18.58
CA ALA A 47 -5.32 -4.67 17.30
C ALA A 47 -4.93 -5.73 16.27
N ARG A 48 -5.90 -6.26 15.52
CA ARG A 48 -5.68 -7.25 14.47
C ARG A 48 -5.90 -6.64 13.09
N LEU A 49 -4.90 -6.80 12.24
CA LEU A 49 -4.92 -6.37 10.85
C LEU A 49 -4.60 -7.57 9.94
N ASN A 50 -4.75 -7.38 8.66
CA ASN A 50 -4.33 -8.43 7.73
C ASN A 50 -2.79 -8.51 7.68
N GLY A 51 -2.22 -9.63 8.12
CA GLY A 51 -0.77 -9.83 8.15
C GLY A 51 -0.02 -9.12 9.28
N LEU A 52 -0.73 -8.49 10.25
CA LEU A 52 -0.12 -7.79 11.37
C LEU A 52 -1.00 -7.88 12.63
N ASN A 53 -0.42 -8.35 13.74
CA ASN A 53 -0.96 -8.11 15.07
C ASN A 53 -0.17 -6.97 15.73
N LEU A 54 -0.90 -5.99 16.24
CA LEU A 54 -0.32 -4.85 16.95
C LEU A 54 -0.69 -4.95 18.43
N TRP A 55 0.32 -5.19 19.26
CA TRP A 55 0.17 -5.39 20.69
C TRP A 55 0.58 -4.12 21.43
N ILE A 56 -0.37 -3.40 22.01
CA ILE A 56 -0.12 -2.22 22.85
C ILE A 56 0.26 -2.72 24.24
N THR A 57 1.41 -2.28 24.71
CA THR A 57 1.94 -2.58 26.06
C THR A 57 2.02 -1.31 26.90
N LYS A 58 2.42 -1.44 28.16
CA LYS A 58 2.69 -0.28 29.02
C LYS A 58 3.90 0.56 28.60
N SER A 59 4.82 0.01 27.82
CA SER A 59 6.08 0.66 27.48
C SER A 59 6.24 0.92 25.97
N GLY A 60 5.24 0.61 25.15
CA GLY A 60 5.34 0.76 23.71
C GLY A 60 4.44 -0.20 22.95
N VAL A 61 4.87 -0.61 21.77
CA VAL A 61 4.10 -1.46 20.86
C VAL A 61 4.96 -2.61 20.33
N VAL A 62 4.36 -3.79 20.20
CA VAL A 62 4.97 -4.92 19.49
C VAL A 62 4.21 -5.13 18.20
N TYR A 63 4.92 -5.10 17.08
CA TYR A 63 4.44 -5.38 15.74
C TYR A 63 4.80 -6.83 15.41
N ASP A 64 3.81 -7.67 15.28
CA ASP A 64 3.95 -9.08 14.92
C ASP A 64 3.44 -9.27 13.49
N PHE A 65 4.36 -9.11 12.53
CA PHE A 65 4.10 -9.29 11.09
C PHE A 65 4.06 -10.77 10.75
N PHE A 66 3.10 -11.19 9.94
CA PHE A 66 3.03 -12.57 9.46
C PHE A 66 2.49 -12.68 8.04
N GLN A 67 2.97 -13.69 7.33
CA GLN A 67 2.52 -14.05 5.98
C GLN A 67 2.25 -15.55 5.93
N LEU A 68 1.09 -15.91 5.37
CA LEU A 68 0.76 -17.29 5.05
C LEU A 68 1.36 -17.63 3.68
N LYS A 69 2.19 -18.66 3.61
CA LYS A 69 2.67 -19.23 2.35
C LYS A 69 2.15 -20.65 2.20
N VAL A 70 1.53 -20.92 1.05
CA VAL A 70 1.18 -22.27 0.66
C VAL A 70 2.39 -22.87 -0.05
N ASP A 71 2.83 -24.04 0.35
CA ASP A 71 3.88 -24.78 -0.36
C ASP A 71 3.25 -25.47 -1.57
N ASN A 72 3.42 -24.88 -2.76
CA ASN A 72 2.90 -25.37 -4.02
C ASN A 72 3.91 -26.23 -4.79
N ASP A 73 5.08 -26.49 -4.24
CA ASP A 73 6.06 -27.36 -4.87
C ASP A 73 5.67 -28.82 -4.69
N ILE A 74 5.28 -29.47 -5.79
CA ILE A 74 4.79 -30.86 -5.79
C ILE A 74 5.92 -31.86 -5.55
N THR A 75 7.15 -31.49 -5.95
CA THR A 75 8.33 -32.38 -5.84
C THR A 75 9.50 -31.64 -5.22
N LEU A 76 10.27 -32.35 -4.43
CA LEU A 76 11.59 -31.88 -3.99
C LEU A 76 12.57 -31.86 -5.18
N ARG A 77 13.67 -31.09 -5.06
CA ARG A 77 14.75 -31.08 -6.06
C ARG A 77 15.32 -32.45 -6.37
N THR A 78 15.09 -33.42 -5.51
CA THR A 78 15.47 -34.83 -5.67
C THR A 78 14.49 -35.65 -6.52
N GLY A 79 13.35 -35.04 -6.95
CA GLY A 79 12.29 -35.75 -7.67
C GLY A 79 11.29 -36.47 -6.77
N GLU A 80 11.51 -36.50 -5.45
CA GLU A 80 10.60 -37.11 -4.49
C GLU A 80 9.37 -36.19 -4.23
N PRO A 81 8.19 -36.78 -3.90
CA PRO A 81 7.01 -35.98 -3.52
C PRO A 81 7.35 -35.08 -2.32
N ASN A 82 6.96 -33.80 -2.43
CA ASN A 82 7.13 -32.85 -1.33
C ASN A 82 6.15 -33.17 -0.18
N PRO A 83 6.62 -33.63 1.00
CA PRO A 83 5.73 -33.95 2.12
C PRO A 83 5.04 -32.72 2.71
N ASN A 84 5.46 -31.50 2.34
CA ASN A 84 4.88 -30.23 2.79
C ASN A 84 3.94 -29.60 1.74
N PHE A 85 3.69 -30.30 0.61
CA PHE A 85 2.78 -29.79 -0.42
C PHE A 85 1.42 -29.48 0.18
N GLY A 86 0.91 -28.26 -0.07
CA GLY A 86 -0.36 -27.78 0.46
C GLY A 86 -0.34 -27.43 1.96
N ILE A 87 0.80 -27.53 2.66
CA ILE A 87 0.92 -27.10 4.05
C ILE A 87 1.15 -25.60 4.09
N ASN A 88 0.23 -24.87 4.76
CA ASN A 88 0.39 -23.44 5.01
C ASN A 88 1.51 -23.23 6.04
N LYS A 89 2.56 -22.55 5.65
CA LYS A 89 3.62 -22.10 6.56
C LYS A 89 3.37 -20.64 6.94
N ILE A 90 3.46 -20.35 8.23
CA ILE A 90 3.43 -18.97 8.73
C ILE A 90 4.87 -18.49 8.81
N TRP A 91 5.18 -17.44 8.07
CA TRP A 91 6.43 -16.70 8.20
C TRP A 91 6.12 -15.44 8.98
N GLY A 92 6.95 -15.11 9.97
CA GLY A 92 6.70 -13.97 10.82
C GLY A 92 7.98 -13.19 11.11
N HIS A 93 7.81 -11.91 11.42
CA HIS A 93 8.87 -11.03 11.88
C HIS A 93 8.30 -10.14 12.99
N VAL A 94 9.01 -10.03 14.11
CA VAL A 94 8.55 -9.26 15.26
C VAL A 94 9.46 -8.08 15.50
N ILE A 95 8.89 -6.88 15.53
CA ILE A 95 9.57 -5.65 15.92
C ILE A 95 8.91 -5.11 17.18
N SER A 96 9.70 -4.72 18.17
CA SER A 96 9.24 -3.97 19.32
C SER A 96 9.66 -2.50 19.23
N SER A 97 8.72 -1.60 19.50
CA SER A 97 9.00 -0.18 19.75
C SER A 97 8.80 0.11 21.23
N THR A 98 9.81 0.64 21.88
CA THR A 98 9.77 0.98 23.32
C THR A 98 9.94 2.48 23.49
N PHE A 99 9.04 3.12 24.22
CA PHE A 99 9.13 4.54 24.58
C PHE A 99 10.12 4.72 25.72
N LEU A 100 11.14 5.56 25.50
CA LEU A 100 12.22 5.75 26.47
C LEU A 100 11.92 6.91 27.43
N ASN A 101 12.25 6.73 28.70
CA ASN A 101 12.12 7.76 29.74
C ASN A 101 10.70 8.31 29.92
N THR A 102 9.72 7.43 29.81
CA THR A 102 8.30 7.78 30.03
C THR A 102 8.02 8.07 31.51
N ASN A 103 6.91 8.75 31.78
CA ASN A 103 6.40 8.89 33.16
C ASN A 103 6.06 7.53 33.74
N GLU A 104 6.37 7.30 35.01
CA GLU A 104 6.06 6.03 35.70
C GLU A 104 4.55 5.82 35.89
N HIS A 105 3.78 6.91 35.97
CA HIS A 105 2.34 6.90 36.29
C HIS A 105 1.51 7.61 35.22
N PHE A 106 1.58 7.15 33.96
CA PHE A 106 0.64 7.56 32.94
C PHE A 106 -0.68 6.77 33.05
N THR A 107 -1.76 7.30 32.51
CA THR A 107 -3.09 6.64 32.56
C THR A 107 -3.53 6.20 31.18
N THR A 108 -4.31 5.12 31.12
CA THR A 108 -4.91 4.65 29.86
C THR A 108 -6.36 5.05 29.81
N GLN A 109 -6.79 5.66 28.71
CA GLN A 109 -8.18 6.00 28.43
C GLN A 109 -8.61 5.30 27.13
N VAL A 110 -9.85 4.84 27.10
CA VAL A 110 -10.43 4.15 25.95
C VAL A 110 -11.68 4.85 25.48
N PHE A 111 -11.94 4.81 24.17
CA PHE A 111 -13.06 5.49 23.55
C PHE A 111 -13.84 4.55 22.62
N ASN A 112 -15.08 4.91 22.36
CA ASN A 112 -15.95 4.21 21.41
C ASN A 112 -16.08 2.72 21.73
N LYS A 113 -16.45 2.42 23.00
CA LYS A 113 -16.70 1.05 23.44
C LYS A 113 -17.80 0.42 22.59
N ASN A 114 -17.51 -0.74 22.00
CA ASN A 114 -18.49 -1.51 21.23
C ASN A 114 -19.46 -2.25 22.17
N GLN A 115 -20.67 -2.51 21.70
CA GLN A 115 -21.63 -3.36 22.42
C GLN A 115 -21.27 -4.84 22.34
N ALA A 116 -20.58 -5.26 21.26
CA ALA A 116 -20.05 -6.61 21.11
C ALA A 116 -18.84 -6.84 22.03
N TYR A 117 -18.59 -8.08 22.33
CA TYR A 117 -17.45 -8.54 23.13
C TYR A 117 -16.92 -9.86 22.56
N TYR A 118 -15.69 -10.22 22.94
CA TYR A 118 -15.14 -11.54 22.64
C TYR A 118 -15.09 -12.42 23.86
N ASN A 119 -15.10 -13.74 23.63
CA ASN A 119 -14.80 -14.76 24.63
C ASN A 119 -13.62 -15.57 24.16
N TYR A 120 -12.67 -15.78 25.04
CA TYR A 120 -11.44 -16.54 24.80
C TYR A 120 -11.43 -17.78 25.70
N PHE A 121 -11.57 -18.96 25.10
CA PHE A 121 -11.49 -20.27 25.75
C PHE A 121 -10.46 -21.11 25.01
N ILE A 122 -9.20 -20.63 24.95
CA ILE A 122 -8.13 -21.22 24.16
C ILE A 122 -7.22 -22.04 25.06
N GLY A 123 -6.97 -23.29 24.66
CA GLY A 123 -6.12 -24.21 25.41
C GLY A 123 -6.82 -24.78 26.66
N ASN A 124 -6.05 -25.54 27.45
CA ASN A 124 -6.55 -26.31 28.61
C ASN A 124 -6.32 -25.60 29.95
N ASP A 125 -5.84 -24.35 29.95
CA ASP A 125 -5.59 -23.58 31.17
C ASP A 125 -6.72 -22.55 31.38
N PRO A 126 -7.66 -22.80 32.33
CA PRO A 126 -8.74 -21.89 32.58
C PRO A 126 -8.31 -20.50 33.09
N ALA A 127 -7.08 -20.36 33.61
CA ALA A 127 -6.55 -19.06 34.04
C ALA A 127 -6.28 -18.11 32.88
N LYS A 128 -6.23 -18.64 31.64
CA LYS A 128 -6.10 -17.90 30.41
C LYS A 128 -7.42 -17.70 29.67
N TRP A 129 -8.54 -18.15 30.24
CA TRP A 129 -9.85 -17.94 29.65
C TRP A 129 -10.39 -16.58 30.09
N ALA A 130 -10.97 -15.87 29.14
CA ALA A 130 -11.57 -14.56 29.39
C ALA A 130 -12.93 -14.46 28.70
N SER A 131 -13.95 -14.05 29.44
CA SER A 131 -15.30 -13.83 28.93
C SER A 131 -15.62 -12.33 28.95
N PHE A 132 -16.53 -11.92 28.06
CA PHE A 132 -17.00 -10.53 27.97
C PHE A 132 -15.84 -9.52 27.76
N VAL A 133 -14.83 -9.91 26.97
CA VAL A 133 -13.67 -9.08 26.68
C VAL A 133 -14.09 -7.87 25.86
N PRO A 134 -13.95 -6.63 26.39
CA PRO A 134 -14.44 -5.43 25.74
C PRO A 134 -13.64 -5.09 24.49
N LEU A 135 -14.30 -4.37 23.58
CA LEU A 135 -13.76 -3.87 22.31
C LEU A 135 -13.89 -2.35 22.27
N TYR A 136 -12.84 -1.66 21.83
CA TYR A 136 -12.78 -0.20 21.80
C TYR A 136 -12.34 0.32 20.42
N GLY A 137 -12.87 1.47 20.00
CA GLY A 137 -12.49 2.11 18.75
C GLY A 137 -11.16 2.84 18.83
N SER A 138 -10.74 3.29 20.01
CA SER A 138 -9.41 3.86 20.21
C SER A 138 -8.92 3.71 21.65
N VAL A 139 -7.59 3.76 21.81
CA VAL A 139 -6.85 3.67 23.07
C VAL A 139 -5.89 4.84 23.16
N GLN A 140 -5.89 5.59 24.25
CA GLN A 140 -4.99 6.71 24.50
C GLN A 140 -4.22 6.50 25.80
N LEU A 141 -2.91 6.65 25.73
CA LEU A 141 -2.01 6.72 26.86
C LEU A 141 -1.79 8.19 27.19
N ASN A 142 -2.39 8.65 28.30
CA ASN A 142 -2.35 10.06 28.69
C ASN A 142 -1.11 10.36 29.52
N ASN A 143 -0.47 11.49 29.23
CA ASN A 143 0.70 11.99 29.94
C ASN A 143 1.85 10.99 29.97
N ILE A 144 2.09 10.31 28.84
CA ILE A 144 3.20 9.35 28.70
C ILE A 144 4.55 10.05 28.85
N TYR A 145 4.64 11.30 28.45
CA TYR A 145 5.62 12.30 28.87
C TYR A 145 4.86 13.52 29.38
N ASN A 146 5.48 14.37 30.17
CA ASN A 146 4.83 15.57 30.69
C ASN A 146 4.21 16.42 29.57
N GLY A 147 2.88 16.50 29.56
CA GLY A 147 2.12 17.22 28.55
C GLY A 147 2.06 16.52 27.19
N ILE A 148 2.36 15.22 27.11
CA ILE A 148 2.30 14.47 25.84
C ILE A 148 1.50 13.18 26.04
N ASP A 149 0.54 12.98 25.16
CA ASP A 149 -0.26 11.76 25.03
C ASP A 149 0.12 11.01 23.76
N VAL A 150 -0.19 9.69 23.71
CA VAL A 150 -0.19 8.93 22.46
C VAL A 150 -1.53 8.23 22.31
N ARG A 151 -2.18 8.39 21.16
CA ARG A 151 -3.49 7.84 20.87
C ARG A 151 -3.42 6.88 19.69
N TYR A 152 -3.92 5.66 19.88
CA TYR A 152 -4.08 4.64 18.83
C TYR A 152 -5.55 4.56 18.43
N TYR A 153 -5.81 4.50 17.13
CA TYR A 153 -7.16 4.42 16.59
C TYR A 153 -7.17 3.71 15.24
N TYR A 154 -8.36 3.25 14.83
CA TYR A 154 -8.54 2.73 13.48
C TYR A 154 -8.97 3.86 12.55
N ASP A 155 -8.29 3.94 11.42
CA ASP A 155 -8.65 4.76 10.28
C ASP A 155 -8.64 3.87 9.02
N ASN A 156 -9.82 3.65 8.40
CA ASN A 156 -10.00 2.87 7.18
C ASN A 156 -9.31 1.48 7.18
N ASN A 157 -9.52 0.68 8.23
CA ASN A 157 -8.93 -0.65 8.46
C ASN A 157 -7.43 -0.68 8.77
N LEU A 158 -6.80 0.45 8.99
CA LEU A 158 -5.42 0.57 9.47
C LEU A 158 -5.41 1.04 10.93
N VAL A 159 -4.41 0.64 11.68
CA VAL A 159 -4.15 1.23 13.00
C VAL A 159 -3.19 2.39 12.81
N ARG A 160 -3.62 3.58 13.26
CA ARG A 160 -2.81 4.79 13.31
C ARG A 160 -2.53 5.16 14.75
N TYR A 161 -1.55 6.02 14.95
CA TYR A 161 -1.30 6.63 16.26
C TYR A 161 -0.88 8.09 16.09
N ASP A 162 -1.33 8.92 17.01
CA ASP A 162 -0.96 10.33 17.09
C ASP A 162 -0.20 10.58 18.39
N TRP A 163 0.90 11.31 18.31
CA TRP A 163 1.45 12.00 19.46
C TRP A 163 0.74 13.35 19.59
N ILE A 164 0.17 13.61 20.76
CA ILE A 164 -0.59 14.81 21.06
C ILE A 164 0.24 15.60 22.07
N VAL A 165 0.96 16.61 21.61
CA VAL A 165 1.77 17.51 22.43
C VAL A 165 0.90 18.67 22.87
N ARG A 166 0.57 18.71 24.17
CA ARG A 166 -0.23 19.77 24.78
C ARG A 166 0.60 21.02 24.99
N PRO A 167 -0.02 22.22 25.20
CA PRO A 167 0.70 23.43 25.59
C PRO A 167 1.66 23.17 26.77
N GLY A 168 2.94 23.52 26.58
CA GLY A 168 3.98 23.26 27.57
C GLY A 168 4.62 21.88 27.53
N GLY A 169 4.15 20.96 26.69
CA GLY A 169 4.82 19.69 26.41
C GLY A 169 6.05 19.90 25.54
N ASP A 170 7.08 19.09 25.77
CA ASP A 170 8.34 19.13 25.01
C ASP A 170 8.44 17.91 24.08
N PRO A 171 8.15 18.03 22.76
CA PRO A 171 8.19 16.92 21.83
C PRO A 171 9.58 16.31 21.65
N SER A 172 10.66 17.01 22.02
CA SER A 172 12.02 16.45 22.00
C SER A 172 12.23 15.30 23.00
N LYS A 173 11.31 15.12 23.93
CA LYS A 173 11.30 13.99 24.88
C LYS A 173 10.81 12.69 24.26
N ILE A 174 10.11 12.75 23.12
CA ILE A 174 9.61 11.56 22.44
C ILE A 174 10.81 10.84 21.82
N ARG A 175 11.16 9.69 22.39
CA ARG A 175 12.23 8.83 21.92
C ARG A 175 11.76 7.41 21.90
N ILE A 176 11.84 6.78 20.74
CA ILE A 176 11.32 5.44 20.47
C ILE A 176 12.48 4.52 20.13
N LYS A 177 12.67 3.45 20.88
CA LYS A 177 13.67 2.44 20.57
C LYS A 177 13.04 1.27 19.86
N PHE A 178 13.52 0.99 18.65
CA PHE A 178 13.12 -0.18 17.86
C PHE A 178 14.12 -1.32 18.08
N GLU A 179 13.60 -2.54 18.26
CA GLU A 179 14.37 -3.76 18.41
C GLU A 179 13.69 -4.92 17.67
N GLY A 180 14.49 -5.78 17.06
CA GLY A 180 14.01 -6.94 16.30
C GLY A 180 14.09 -6.77 14.77
N GLN A 181 14.20 -5.55 14.26
CA GLN A 181 14.39 -5.27 12.85
C GLN A 181 15.80 -5.72 12.37
N ASP A 182 15.93 -6.09 11.11
CA ASP A 182 17.20 -6.44 10.47
C ASP A 182 18.02 -5.18 10.13
N GLY A 183 17.38 -4.03 9.97
CA GLY A 183 17.98 -2.73 9.75
C GLY A 183 16.99 -1.58 10.00
N LEU A 184 17.52 -0.38 10.28
CA LEU A 184 16.76 0.84 10.45
C LEU A 184 17.49 1.98 9.77
N ARG A 185 16.77 2.80 9.02
CA ARG A 185 17.28 4.05 8.44
C ARG A 185 16.16 5.09 8.32
N VAL A 186 16.56 6.35 8.30
CA VAL A 186 15.70 7.44 7.84
C VAL A 186 16.11 7.77 6.40
N ASN A 187 15.16 7.77 5.46
CA ASN A 187 15.44 8.04 4.06
C ASN A 187 15.59 9.55 3.79
N GLU A 188 15.94 9.93 2.55
CA GLU A 188 16.13 11.33 2.14
C GLU A 188 14.86 12.18 2.28
N LYS A 189 13.67 11.56 2.28
CA LYS A 189 12.38 12.24 2.48
C LYS A 189 12.05 12.46 3.97
N GLY A 190 12.83 11.87 4.87
CA GLY A 190 12.59 11.92 6.31
C GLY A 190 11.68 10.80 6.84
N ASP A 191 11.40 9.77 6.05
CA ASP A 191 10.59 8.62 6.45
C ASP A 191 11.45 7.59 7.16
N LEU A 192 10.87 6.92 8.16
CA LEU A 192 11.53 5.81 8.85
C LEU A 192 11.29 4.49 8.12
N VAL A 193 12.35 3.80 7.77
CA VAL A 193 12.32 2.49 7.09
C VAL A 193 12.91 1.44 8.01
N LEU A 194 12.12 0.42 8.32
CA LEU A 194 12.51 -0.75 9.08
C LEU A 194 12.64 -1.95 8.13
N GLN A 195 13.82 -2.59 8.13
CA GLN A 195 14.04 -3.82 7.36
C GLN A 195 13.60 -5.03 8.16
N THR A 196 12.91 -5.96 7.52
CA THR A 196 12.45 -7.20 8.10
C THR A 196 12.73 -8.37 7.16
N SER A 197 12.68 -9.60 7.68
CA SER A 197 12.76 -10.81 6.85
C SER A 197 11.58 -10.97 5.87
N LEU A 198 10.52 -10.17 6.01
CA LEU A 198 9.34 -10.16 5.14
C LEU A 198 9.32 -8.99 4.14
N GLY A 199 10.34 -8.12 4.17
CA GLY A 199 10.45 -6.91 3.37
C GLY A 199 10.63 -5.65 4.21
N GLU A 200 10.60 -4.50 3.57
CA GLU A 200 10.71 -3.21 4.25
C GLU A 200 9.35 -2.76 4.77
N VAL A 201 9.33 -2.20 5.96
CA VAL A 201 8.17 -1.52 6.56
C VAL A 201 8.53 -0.05 6.64
N GLU A 202 7.82 0.78 5.92
CA GLU A 202 8.05 2.21 5.86
C GLU A 202 7.01 2.95 6.70
N HIS A 203 7.47 3.73 7.67
CA HIS A 203 6.69 4.76 8.35
C HIS A 203 6.84 6.03 7.54
N ALA A 204 6.08 6.13 6.45
CA ALA A 204 6.18 7.18 5.48
C ALA A 204 5.43 8.44 5.91
N LYS A 205 5.94 9.59 5.45
CA LYS A 205 5.26 10.88 5.47
C LYS A 205 4.64 11.24 6.81
N ILE A 206 5.53 11.43 7.79
CA ILE A 206 5.12 11.99 9.07
C ILE A 206 4.49 13.37 8.86
N LEU A 207 3.26 13.56 9.36
CA LEU A 207 2.54 14.82 9.32
C LEU A 207 2.49 15.42 10.72
N ALA A 208 3.01 16.64 10.89
CA ALA A 208 2.77 17.39 12.10
C ALA A 208 1.90 18.61 11.78
N TYR A 209 0.99 18.95 12.67
CA TYR A 209 0.09 20.08 12.46
C TYR A 209 -0.49 20.63 13.77
N GLN A 210 -0.98 21.86 13.68
CA GLN A 210 -1.74 22.54 14.72
C GLN A 210 -3.10 22.96 14.18
N LEU A 211 -4.17 22.84 14.96
CA LEU A 211 -5.51 23.28 14.58
C LEU A 211 -5.75 24.71 15.09
N GLN A 212 -6.00 25.63 14.19
CA GLN A 212 -6.42 27.01 14.52
C GLN A 212 -7.74 27.32 13.84
N ASN A 213 -8.78 27.54 14.63
CA ASN A 213 -10.15 27.79 14.15
C ASN A 213 -10.67 26.71 13.18
N GLY A 214 -10.28 25.45 13.40
CA GLY A 214 -10.63 24.32 12.52
C GLY A 214 -9.79 24.21 11.25
N ILE A 215 -8.83 25.11 11.02
CA ILE A 215 -7.87 25.06 9.90
C ILE A 215 -6.59 24.36 10.39
N GLN A 216 -6.12 23.42 9.58
CA GLN A 216 -4.92 22.67 9.83
C GLN A 216 -3.69 23.44 9.33
N ASN A 217 -2.84 23.89 10.24
CA ASN A 217 -1.56 24.53 9.93
C ASN A 217 -0.46 23.47 10.01
N ILE A 218 0.15 23.16 8.88
CA ILE A 218 1.20 22.14 8.76
C ILE A 218 2.49 22.65 9.41
N VAL A 219 3.13 21.76 10.17
CA VAL A 219 4.47 21.94 10.78
C VAL A 219 5.42 20.96 10.12
N GLU A 220 6.58 21.45 9.66
CA GLU A 220 7.60 20.54 9.12
C GLU A 220 8.00 19.52 10.17
N CYS A 221 8.03 18.23 9.79
CA CYS A 221 8.38 17.14 10.69
C CYS A 221 9.09 16.04 9.92
N LYS A 222 10.14 15.48 10.52
CA LYS A 222 10.90 14.35 10.00
C LYS A 222 11.26 13.41 11.12
N PHE A 223 11.42 12.13 10.81
CA PHE A 223 12.10 11.22 11.72
C PHE A 223 13.58 11.59 11.81
N LYS A 224 14.14 11.42 13.00
CA LYS A 224 15.57 11.58 13.28
C LYS A 224 16.11 10.29 13.85
N ASP A 225 17.07 9.68 13.17
CA ASP A 225 17.82 8.54 13.69
C ASP A 225 18.89 9.04 14.67
N GLU A 226 18.79 8.64 15.93
CA GLU A 226 19.76 8.95 16.98
C GLU A 226 20.82 7.85 17.13
N GLY A 227 20.75 6.80 16.30
CA GLY A 227 21.60 5.63 16.38
C GLY A 227 21.10 4.60 17.41
N ASN A 228 21.70 3.40 17.37
CA ASN A 228 21.37 2.29 18.26
C ASN A 228 19.86 1.88 18.24
N GLY A 229 19.17 2.10 17.12
CA GLY A 229 17.76 1.82 16.95
C GLY A 229 16.84 2.83 17.67
N ILE A 230 17.34 3.99 18.06
CA ILE A 230 16.57 5.05 18.72
C ILE A 230 16.19 6.10 17.67
N VAL A 231 14.89 6.43 17.64
CA VAL A 231 14.30 7.40 16.73
C VAL A 231 13.56 8.47 17.52
N SER A 232 13.68 9.71 17.09
CA SER A 232 12.95 10.88 17.58
C SER A 232 12.38 11.68 16.41
N PHE A 233 11.86 12.87 16.68
CA PHE A 233 11.31 13.78 15.68
C PHE A 233 12.14 15.06 15.58
N GLU A 234 12.36 15.53 14.36
CA GLU A 234 12.85 16.86 14.07
C GLU A 234 11.66 17.71 13.57
N LEU A 235 11.39 18.81 14.28
CA LEU A 235 10.23 19.65 14.05
C LEU A 235 10.65 21.05 13.60
N GLY A 236 9.92 21.60 12.66
CA GLY A 236 9.97 23.02 12.31
C GLY A 236 9.33 23.91 13.37
N SER A 237 9.17 25.18 13.05
CA SER A 237 8.57 26.17 13.96
C SER A 237 7.08 25.89 14.17
N TYR A 238 6.64 25.92 15.43
CA TYR A 238 5.22 25.76 15.81
C TYR A 238 4.89 26.67 17.01
N ASN A 239 3.60 26.86 17.31
CA ASN A 239 3.14 27.64 18.45
C ASN A 239 3.10 26.77 19.72
N PRO A 240 3.96 26.97 20.74
CA PRO A 240 4.00 26.14 21.94
C PRO A 240 2.78 26.28 22.85
N ASN A 241 1.89 27.24 22.58
CA ASN A 241 0.67 27.48 23.35
C ASN A 241 -0.57 26.80 22.73
N GLN A 242 -0.38 26.00 21.69
CA GLN A 242 -1.44 25.24 21.01
C GLN A 242 -1.05 23.76 20.95
N ASP A 243 -2.05 22.87 20.92
CA ASP A 243 -1.80 21.46 20.70
C ASP A 243 -1.05 21.27 19.38
N LEU A 244 0.01 20.45 19.40
CA LEU A 244 0.72 19.97 18.23
C LEU A 244 0.41 18.46 18.09
N ILE A 245 -0.11 18.07 16.94
CA ILE A 245 -0.34 16.68 16.60
C ILE A 245 0.81 16.21 15.71
N ILE A 246 1.45 15.10 16.06
CA ILE A 246 2.47 14.43 15.24
C ILE A 246 1.87 13.07 14.89
N ASP A 247 1.54 12.90 13.60
CA ASP A 247 0.88 11.72 13.04
C ASP A 247 1.86 10.99 12.11
N PRO A 248 2.62 10.00 12.61
CA PRO A 248 3.49 9.18 11.78
C PRO A 248 2.62 8.25 10.94
N LEU A 249 2.47 8.59 9.68
CA LEU A 249 1.68 7.80 8.75
C LEU A 249 2.39 6.47 8.48
N VAL A 250 1.90 5.40 9.09
CA VAL A 250 2.31 4.03 8.76
C VAL A 250 1.26 3.47 7.84
N TYR A 251 1.51 3.45 6.52
CA TYR A 251 0.68 2.61 5.71
C TYR A 251 1.52 1.74 4.77
N SER A 252 1.17 0.50 4.77
CA SER A 252 1.37 -0.44 3.70
C SER A 252 0.01 -1.04 3.44
N THR A 253 -0.45 -1.01 2.20
CA THR A 253 -1.76 -1.57 1.85
C THR A 253 -1.59 -2.63 0.78
N PHE A 254 -2.40 -3.69 0.90
CA PHE A 254 -2.58 -4.59 -0.22
C PHE A 254 -3.67 -4.02 -1.12
N LEU A 255 -3.41 -4.02 -2.42
CA LEU A 255 -4.37 -3.71 -3.46
C LEU A 255 -4.51 -4.93 -4.34
N GLY A 256 -5.68 -5.56 -4.35
CA GLY A 256 -5.87 -6.76 -5.15
C GLY A 256 -7.20 -7.46 -4.88
N GLY A 257 -7.43 -8.50 -5.65
CA GLY A 257 -8.58 -9.37 -5.54
C GLY A 257 -8.20 -10.79 -5.10
N SER A 258 -8.84 -11.78 -5.69
CA SER A 258 -8.66 -13.20 -5.31
C SER A 258 -7.64 -13.96 -6.17
N SER A 259 -7.11 -13.33 -7.21
CA SER A 259 -6.09 -13.88 -8.12
C SER A 259 -4.86 -12.96 -8.13
N ASP A 260 -4.03 -13.08 -9.15
CA ASP A 260 -2.77 -12.36 -9.25
C ASP A 260 -2.95 -10.93 -9.80
N GLU A 261 -2.20 -9.99 -9.26
CA GLU A 261 -2.04 -8.61 -9.72
C GLU A 261 -0.59 -8.28 -10.01
N TRP A 262 -0.36 -7.54 -11.11
CA TRP A 262 0.95 -7.05 -11.51
C TRP A 262 0.91 -5.53 -11.70
N PRO A 263 1.41 -4.74 -10.74
CA PRO A 263 1.60 -3.30 -10.90
C PRO A 263 2.88 -3.03 -11.69
N TYR A 264 2.84 -2.07 -12.61
CA TYR A 264 3.99 -1.68 -13.43
C TYR A 264 4.32 -0.19 -13.35
N GLY A 265 3.32 0.66 -13.28
CA GLY A 265 3.51 2.10 -13.24
C GLY A 265 2.95 2.75 -11.99
N VAL A 266 3.64 3.76 -11.49
CA VAL A 266 3.19 4.61 -10.39
C VAL A 266 3.46 6.08 -10.70
N ALA A 267 2.50 6.94 -10.36
CA ALA A 267 2.63 8.39 -10.39
C ALA A 267 2.00 8.98 -9.12
N SER A 268 2.32 10.21 -8.80
CA SER A 268 1.70 10.94 -7.69
C SER A 268 1.28 12.34 -8.11
N ASP A 269 0.19 12.85 -7.51
CA ASP A 269 -0.22 14.25 -7.68
C ASP A 269 0.37 15.15 -6.57
N ASP A 270 0.16 16.46 -6.70
CA ASP A 270 0.63 17.46 -5.73
C ASP A 270 0.00 17.31 -4.33
N MET A 271 -1.15 16.62 -4.24
CA MET A 271 -1.79 16.25 -2.98
C MET A 271 -1.24 14.94 -2.41
N SER A 272 -0.20 14.38 -3.05
CA SER A 272 0.46 13.12 -2.68
C SER A 272 -0.45 11.88 -2.73
N ASN A 273 -1.51 11.91 -3.54
CA ASN A 273 -2.24 10.70 -3.86
C ASN A 273 -1.41 9.84 -4.83
N ALA A 274 -1.45 8.53 -4.64
CA ALA A 274 -0.76 7.58 -5.51
C ALA A 274 -1.69 7.09 -6.61
N TYR A 275 -1.20 7.07 -7.83
CA TYR A 275 -1.87 6.48 -9.00
C TYR A 275 -1.08 5.25 -9.43
N ILE A 276 -1.74 4.13 -9.59
CA ILE A 276 -1.13 2.86 -9.92
C ILE A 276 -1.80 2.31 -11.17
N VAL A 277 -1.00 1.85 -12.12
CA VAL A 277 -1.44 1.10 -13.30
C VAL A 277 -0.79 -0.28 -13.31
N GLY A 278 -1.50 -1.25 -13.83
CA GLY A 278 -1.05 -2.61 -14.01
C GLY A 278 -2.13 -3.46 -14.64
N TYR A 279 -2.05 -4.76 -14.48
CA TYR A 279 -3.12 -5.66 -14.86
C TYR A 279 -3.45 -6.66 -13.75
N THR A 280 -4.66 -7.18 -13.78
CA THR A 280 -5.19 -8.12 -12.80
C THR A 280 -5.83 -9.33 -13.47
N LYS A 281 -5.78 -10.48 -12.79
CA LYS A 281 -6.56 -11.68 -13.09
C LYS A 281 -7.78 -11.82 -12.18
N SER A 282 -8.01 -10.87 -11.31
CA SER A 282 -9.06 -10.93 -10.32
C SER A 282 -10.34 -10.28 -10.82
N SER A 283 -11.38 -11.07 -11.04
CA SER A 283 -12.72 -10.55 -11.37
C SER A 283 -13.34 -9.72 -10.24
N ASN A 284 -12.83 -9.85 -9.02
CA ASN A 284 -13.22 -9.09 -7.84
C ASN A 284 -12.15 -8.06 -7.40
N PHE A 285 -11.28 -7.61 -8.32
CA PHE A 285 -10.40 -6.48 -8.05
C PHE A 285 -11.23 -5.27 -7.61
N PRO A 286 -10.82 -4.53 -6.57
CA PRO A 286 -11.63 -3.46 -6.01
C PRO A 286 -11.79 -2.30 -7.00
N THR A 287 -13.03 -2.02 -7.39
CA THR A 287 -13.43 -0.86 -8.19
C THR A 287 -14.29 0.09 -7.37
N THR A 288 -14.42 1.34 -7.80
CA THR A 288 -15.23 2.35 -7.12
C THR A 288 -16.49 2.70 -7.90
N THR A 289 -17.57 3.05 -7.18
CA THR A 289 -18.81 3.52 -7.80
C THR A 289 -18.56 4.76 -8.65
N GLY A 290 -19.04 4.74 -9.90
CA GLY A 290 -18.87 5.83 -10.86
C GLY A 290 -17.53 5.85 -11.60
N ALA A 291 -16.69 4.82 -11.42
CA ALA A 291 -15.52 4.59 -12.25
C ALA A 291 -15.91 4.30 -13.71
N TYR A 292 -14.96 4.44 -14.62
CA TYR A 292 -15.19 4.25 -16.06
C TYR A 292 -15.72 2.85 -16.38
N ASP A 293 -15.08 1.81 -15.84
CA ASP A 293 -15.50 0.41 -16.00
C ASP A 293 -15.32 -0.35 -14.68
N GLN A 294 -16.36 -1.05 -14.24
CA GLN A 294 -16.36 -1.88 -13.06
C GLN A 294 -16.47 -3.38 -13.40
N THR A 295 -16.39 -3.69 -14.69
CA THR A 295 -16.56 -5.04 -15.22
C THR A 295 -15.23 -5.64 -15.62
N TYR A 296 -14.92 -6.81 -15.07
CA TYR A 296 -13.79 -7.63 -15.53
C TYR A 296 -14.22 -8.39 -16.79
N ASN A 297 -13.54 -8.16 -17.90
CA ASN A 297 -13.99 -8.59 -19.21
C ASN A 297 -13.30 -9.86 -19.73
N SER A 298 -12.08 -10.19 -19.25
CA SER A 298 -11.32 -11.27 -19.86
C SER A 298 -10.29 -11.93 -18.93
N ALA A 299 -9.23 -12.51 -19.51
CA ALA A 299 -8.20 -13.23 -18.77
C ALA A 299 -7.31 -12.32 -17.92
N GLU A 300 -6.93 -11.16 -18.44
CA GLU A 300 -6.21 -10.10 -17.77
C GLU A 300 -6.76 -8.74 -18.23
N ASP A 301 -7.20 -7.92 -17.28
CA ASP A 301 -7.64 -6.54 -17.55
C ASP A 301 -6.66 -5.54 -16.94
N THR A 302 -6.39 -4.46 -17.66
CA THR A 302 -5.67 -3.32 -17.10
C THR A 302 -6.51 -2.69 -15.99
N PHE A 303 -5.88 -2.31 -14.89
CA PHE A 303 -6.50 -1.50 -13.85
C PHE A 303 -5.78 -0.17 -13.68
N ILE A 304 -6.54 0.84 -13.25
CA ILE A 304 -6.00 2.12 -12.78
C ILE A 304 -6.63 2.41 -11.43
N THR A 305 -5.80 2.65 -10.43
CA THR A 305 -6.27 2.96 -9.09
C THR A 305 -5.60 4.22 -8.56
N LYS A 306 -6.40 5.13 -8.03
CA LYS A 306 -5.94 6.29 -7.25
C LYS A 306 -6.22 6.04 -5.79
N ILE A 307 -5.16 6.05 -4.99
CA ILE A 307 -5.20 5.93 -3.53
C ILE A 307 -4.92 7.29 -2.92
N ASN A 308 -5.65 7.68 -1.88
CA ASN A 308 -5.43 8.94 -1.17
C ASN A 308 -4.03 9.00 -0.54
N SER A 309 -3.59 10.20 -0.19
CA SER A 309 -2.25 10.45 0.37
C SER A 309 -1.95 9.70 1.68
N SER A 310 -2.98 9.21 2.36
CA SER A 310 -2.85 8.40 3.58
C SER A 310 -2.87 6.88 3.30
N GLY A 311 -3.06 6.44 2.05
CA GLY A 311 -3.14 5.02 1.69
C GLY A 311 -4.38 4.29 2.21
N THR A 312 -5.37 5.02 2.71
CA THR A 312 -6.51 4.48 3.47
C THR A 312 -7.78 4.33 2.65
N GLN A 313 -7.83 4.96 1.47
CA GLN A 313 -9.03 4.99 0.65
C GLN A 313 -8.70 4.97 -0.83
N LEU A 314 -9.44 4.17 -1.59
CA LEU A 314 -9.50 4.31 -3.03
C LEU A 314 -10.31 5.57 -3.35
N ILE A 315 -9.66 6.57 -4.00
CA ILE A 315 -10.36 7.75 -4.51
C ILE A 315 -11.14 7.34 -5.76
N PHE A 316 -10.49 6.61 -6.65
CA PHE A 316 -11.15 5.84 -7.69
C PHE A 316 -10.34 4.58 -8.01
N SER A 317 -11.01 3.58 -8.57
CA SER A 317 -10.40 2.39 -9.14
C SER A 317 -11.29 1.85 -10.24
N THR A 318 -10.72 1.58 -11.41
CA THR A 318 -11.41 1.18 -12.62
C THR A 318 -10.65 0.11 -13.35
N PHE A 319 -11.36 -0.78 -14.03
CA PHE A 319 -10.79 -1.55 -15.14
C PHE A 319 -10.75 -0.70 -16.40
N ILE A 320 -9.91 -1.10 -17.34
CA ILE A 320 -10.01 -0.75 -18.74
C ILE A 320 -9.44 -1.89 -19.58
N GLY A 321 -10.27 -2.41 -20.43
CA GLY A 321 -9.94 -3.54 -21.29
C GLY A 321 -11.14 -3.92 -22.17
N GLY A 322 -10.97 -5.00 -22.88
CA GLY A 322 -12.00 -5.53 -23.74
C GLY A 322 -11.96 -7.05 -23.80
N SER A 323 -12.00 -7.63 -25.00
CA SER A 323 -11.84 -9.08 -25.15
C SER A 323 -10.36 -9.44 -25.18
N ASN A 324 -9.99 -10.53 -24.54
CA ASN A 324 -8.61 -10.97 -24.31
C ASN A 324 -7.81 -10.08 -23.35
N SER A 325 -6.52 -10.35 -23.26
CA SER A 325 -5.66 -9.77 -22.24
C SER A 325 -5.21 -8.35 -22.57
N ASP A 326 -5.33 -7.47 -21.61
CA ASP A 326 -4.96 -6.06 -21.65
C ASP A 326 -3.94 -5.74 -20.55
N TYR A 327 -2.77 -5.25 -20.93
CA TYR A 327 -1.62 -5.08 -20.04
C TYR A 327 -1.22 -3.61 -19.94
N GLY A 328 -1.50 -2.96 -18.81
CA GLY A 328 -1.09 -1.59 -18.52
C GLY A 328 0.32 -1.53 -17.96
N PHE A 329 1.16 -0.58 -18.43
CA PHE A 329 2.56 -0.45 -18.03
C PHE A 329 2.91 0.94 -17.50
N GLY A 330 2.77 1.98 -18.27
CA GLY A 330 3.15 3.32 -17.89
C GLY A 330 1.97 4.18 -17.45
N ILE A 331 2.24 5.14 -16.57
CA ILE A 331 1.27 6.14 -16.13
C ILE A 331 1.94 7.49 -15.94
N ALA A 332 1.27 8.56 -16.40
CA ALA A 332 1.68 9.94 -16.21
C ALA A 332 0.45 10.83 -15.94
N LEU A 333 0.67 11.99 -15.33
CA LEU A 333 -0.35 12.98 -15.03
C LEU A 333 -0.01 14.31 -15.72
N ASP A 334 -1.02 14.99 -16.27
CA ASP A 334 -0.86 16.39 -16.69
C ASP A 334 -1.16 17.37 -15.55
N GLU A 335 -0.90 18.66 -15.75
CA GLU A 335 -1.12 19.72 -14.77
C GLU A 335 -2.59 19.87 -14.33
N ASN A 336 -3.53 19.34 -15.09
CA ASN A 336 -4.96 19.31 -14.77
C ASN A 336 -5.37 18.02 -14.00
N GLY A 337 -4.39 17.15 -13.71
CA GLY A 337 -4.62 15.86 -13.07
C GLY A 337 -5.24 14.81 -13.99
N ASN A 338 -5.31 15.05 -15.32
CA ASN A 338 -5.73 14.00 -16.25
C ASN A 338 -4.68 12.89 -16.29
N ILE A 339 -5.16 11.66 -16.47
CA ILE A 339 -4.34 10.46 -16.33
C ILE A 339 -4.06 9.89 -17.71
N TYR A 340 -2.79 9.71 -18.01
CA TYR A 340 -2.33 9.07 -19.23
C TYR A 340 -1.76 7.71 -18.89
N ILE A 341 -2.18 6.69 -19.62
CA ILE A 341 -1.64 5.36 -19.50
C ILE A 341 -1.24 4.83 -20.88
N ASP A 342 -0.28 3.94 -20.87
CA ASP A 342 0.06 3.10 -22.00
C ASP A 342 0.12 1.62 -21.61
N GLY A 343 0.19 0.80 -22.63
CA GLY A 343 0.29 -0.64 -22.49
C GLY A 343 0.12 -1.31 -23.85
N TRP A 344 -0.25 -2.58 -23.84
CA TRP A 344 -0.56 -3.32 -25.06
C TRP A 344 -1.70 -4.31 -24.84
N THR A 345 -2.40 -4.66 -25.91
CA THR A 345 -3.58 -5.50 -25.90
C THR A 345 -3.50 -6.64 -26.92
N ARG A 346 -4.16 -7.74 -26.60
CA ARG A 346 -4.36 -8.90 -27.52
C ARG A 346 -5.74 -8.95 -28.14
N GLY A 347 -6.62 -8.05 -27.78
CA GLY A 347 -8.00 -8.07 -28.21
C GLY A 347 -8.59 -6.69 -28.39
N THR A 348 -9.90 -6.61 -28.45
CA THR A 348 -10.57 -5.32 -28.51
C THR A 348 -10.25 -4.50 -27.26
N TYR A 349 -9.92 -3.25 -27.45
CA TYR A 349 -9.67 -2.28 -26.39
C TYR A 349 -10.50 -1.03 -26.65
N PRO A 350 -11.01 -0.34 -25.64
CA PRO A 350 -11.84 0.84 -25.83
C PRO A 350 -11.08 1.96 -26.57
N THR A 351 -11.61 2.42 -27.69
CA THR A 351 -11.13 3.58 -28.45
C THR A 351 -12.17 4.69 -28.49
N THR A 352 -11.74 5.92 -28.73
CA THR A 352 -12.64 7.09 -28.79
C THR A 352 -12.84 7.58 -30.22
N PRO A 353 -13.99 8.17 -30.55
CA PRO A 353 -14.22 8.76 -31.88
C PRO A 353 -13.18 9.84 -32.19
N GLY A 354 -12.56 9.76 -33.38
CA GLY A 354 -11.54 10.71 -33.83
C GLY A 354 -10.14 10.49 -33.23
N CYS A 355 -9.88 9.34 -32.61
CA CYS A 355 -8.54 8.92 -32.23
C CYS A 355 -7.64 8.68 -33.44
N TRP A 356 -6.33 8.53 -33.21
CA TRP A 356 -5.36 8.27 -34.27
C TRP A 356 -5.64 6.96 -35.02
N ASP A 357 -5.81 5.88 -34.28
CA ASP A 357 -6.15 4.55 -34.83
C ASP A 357 -7.18 3.84 -33.96
N SER A 358 -8.23 3.33 -34.59
CA SER A 358 -9.29 2.54 -33.94
C SER A 358 -9.26 1.06 -34.35
N GLN A 359 -8.26 0.64 -35.13
CA GLN A 359 -8.17 -0.73 -35.66
C GLN A 359 -7.03 -1.50 -34.98
N LEU A 360 -7.36 -2.61 -34.39
CA LEU A 360 -6.39 -3.58 -33.89
C LEU A 360 -5.90 -4.46 -35.05
N ASN A 361 -4.58 -4.54 -35.23
CA ASN A 361 -4.00 -5.35 -36.31
C ASN A 361 -3.37 -6.67 -35.81
N SER A 362 -2.81 -6.64 -34.61
CA SER A 362 -2.18 -7.81 -33.96
C SER A 362 -2.19 -7.59 -32.45
N ASN A 363 -1.04 -7.69 -31.78
CA ASN A 363 -0.87 -7.14 -30.44
C ASN A 363 -0.41 -5.69 -30.61
N ASP A 364 -1.27 -4.74 -30.36
CA ASP A 364 -0.96 -3.33 -30.53
C ASP A 364 -0.78 -2.63 -29.19
N MET A 365 0.04 -1.59 -29.14
CA MET A 365 0.06 -0.66 -28.05
C MET A 365 -1.29 0.04 -27.93
N PHE A 366 -1.67 0.44 -26.74
CA PHE A 366 -2.73 1.44 -26.53
C PHE A 366 -2.19 2.67 -25.80
N VAL A 367 -2.80 3.81 -26.08
CA VAL A 367 -2.54 5.07 -25.40
C VAL A 367 -3.86 5.69 -24.99
N THR A 368 -4.07 5.85 -23.71
CA THR A 368 -5.37 6.29 -23.17
C THR A 368 -5.21 7.45 -22.21
N LYS A 369 -6.01 8.48 -22.40
CA LYS A 369 -6.15 9.61 -21.50
C LYS A 369 -7.50 9.60 -20.82
N PHE A 370 -7.51 9.54 -19.49
CA PHE A 370 -8.70 9.72 -18.65
C PHE A 370 -8.80 11.16 -18.15
N ASN A 371 -10.02 11.55 -17.80
CA ASN A 371 -10.22 12.72 -16.96
C ASN A 371 -9.62 12.50 -15.56
N SER A 372 -9.45 13.57 -14.79
CA SER A 372 -8.83 13.53 -13.45
C SER A 372 -9.59 12.71 -12.40
N THR A 373 -10.85 12.35 -12.68
CA THR A 373 -11.70 11.54 -11.79
C THR A 373 -11.73 10.05 -12.16
N GLY A 374 -11.04 9.64 -13.25
CA GLY A 374 -11.04 8.25 -13.72
C GLY A 374 -12.38 7.72 -14.21
N SER A 375 -13.34 8.61 -14.49
CA SER A 375 -14.73 8.24 -14.83
C SER A 375 -15.05 8.28 -16.33
N SER A 376 -14.18 8.85 -17.16
CA SER A 376 -14.36 8.94 -18.61
C SER A 376 -13.05 9.05 -19.37
N LEU A 377 -13.08 8.54 -20.61
CA LEU A 377 -11.97 8.69 -21.55
C LEU A 377 -12.05 10.06 -22.22
N LEU A 378 -10.92 10.77 -22.25
CA LEU A 378 -10.74 11.98 -23.05
C LEU A 378 -10.26 11.63 -24.45
N TYR A 379 -9.34 10.65 -24.57
CA TYR A 379 -9.06 9.92 -25.78
C TYR A 379 -8.49 8.53 -25.47
N SER A 380 -8.64 7.62 -26.41
CA SER A 380 -8.02 6.30 -26.38
C SER A 380 -7.81 5.82 -27.80
N THR A 381 -6.62 5.28 -28.11
CA THR A 381 -6.18 4.93 -29.45
C THR A 381 -5.26 3.73 -29.43
N TYR A 382 -5.26 2.93 -30.49
CA TYR A 382 -4.18 2.00 -30.76
C TYR A 382 -2.96 2.72 -31.34
N LEU A 383 -1.80 2.05 -31.24
CA LEU A 383 -0.56 2.46 -31.86
C LEU A 383 0.25 1.21 -32.21
N GLY A 384 0.39 0.93 -33.50
CA GLY A 384 1.11 -0.25 -33.95
C GLY A 384 1.07 -0.44 -35.46
N GLY A 385 1.64 -1.53 -35.92
CA GLY A 385 1.65 -1.96 -37.28
C GLY A 385 0.98 -3.32 -37.47
N THR A 386 1.51 -4.19 -38.31
CA THR A 386 0.88 -5.49 -38.62
C THR A 386 1.38 -6.66 -37.76
N SER A 387 2.37 -6.43 -36.90
CA SER A 387 2.95 -7.44 -35.98
C SER A 387 2.79 -6.99 -34.55
N GLY A 388 3.53 -7.56 -33.59
CA GLY A 388 3.39 -7.20 -32.16
C GLY A 388 4.10 -5.89 -31.84
N ASP A 389 3.39 -5.01 -31.14
CA ASP A 389 3.84 -3.69 -30.71
C ASP A 389 3.56 -3.53 -29.21
N TYR A 390 4.56 -3.13 -28.41
CA TYR A 390 4.54 -3.23 -26.96
C TYR A 390 5.03 -1.93 -26.33
N ALA A 391 4.13 -1.16 -25.73
CA ALA A 391 4.47 0.03 -24.96
C ALA A 391 5.01 -0.35 -23.57
N LEU A 392 5.94 0.45 -23.08
CA LEU A 392 6.60 0.23 -21.79
C LEU A 392 6.49 1.42 -20.85
N SER A 393 6.41 2.65 -21.37
CA SER A 393 6.38 3.84 -20.54
C SER A 393 5.81 5.03 -21.27
N ILE A 394 5.09 5.87 -20.57
CA ILE A 394 4.48 7.10 -21.05
C ILE A 394 4.95 8.30 -20.23
N GLY A 395 5.15 9.43 -20.90
CA GLY A 395 5.34 10.74 -20.29
C GLY A 395 4.41 11.75 -20.91
N VAL A 396 4.16 12.87 -20.23
CA VAL A 396 3.34 13.96 -20.74
C VAL A 396 4.03 15.30 -20.52
N ASN A 397 3.92 16.23 -21.47
CA ASN A 397 4.42 17.59 -21.28
C ASN A 397 3.31 18.55 -20.85
N SER A 398 3.68 19.78 -20.50
CA SER A 398 2.74 20.85 -20.08
C SER A 398 1.69 21.20 -21.13
N SER A 399 1.93 20.88 -22.42
CA SER A 399 0.94 21.06 -23.49
C SER A 399 -0.02 19.88 -23.65
N GLY A 400 0.05 18.85 -22.79
CA GLY A 400 -0.80 17.66 -22.82
C GLY A 400 -0.45 16.66 -23.93
N CYS A 401 0.72 16.77 -24.55
CA CYS A 401 1.20 15.82 -25.55
C CYS A 401 1.82 14.59 -24.86
N ALA A 402 1.37 13.40 -25.21
CA ALA A 402 1.90 12.14 -24.69
C ALA A 402 3.12 11.68 -25.49
N TYR A 403 4.11 11.16 -24.77
CA TYR A 403 5.30 10.52 -25.32
C TYR A 403 5.29 9.06 -24.88
N VAL A 404 5.30 8.16 -25.84
CA VAL A 404 5.28 6.71 -25.61
C VAL A 404 6.58 6.11 -26.09
N ILE A 405 7.19 5.28 -25.28
CA ILE A 405 8.34 4.46 -25.63
C ILE A 405 7.96 2.99 -25.55
N GLY A 406 8.48 2.21 -26.49
CA GLY A 406 8.24 0.78 -26.52
C GLY A 406 9.13 0.09 -27.53
N TYR A 407 8.75 -1.11 -27.90
CA TYR A 407 9.40 -1.88 -28.95
C TYR A 407 8.37 -2.47 -29.91
N THR A 408 8.76 -2.58 -31.16
CA THR A 408 7.94 -3.07 -32.26
C THR A 408 8.55 -4.29 -32.96
N GLN A 409 7.69 -5.18 -33.45
CA GLN A 409 8.03 -6.22 -34.45
C GLN A 409 7.50 -5.87 -35.83
N SER A 410 6.88 -4.70 -35.98
CA SER A 410 6.20 -4.28 -37.22
C SER A 410 7.13 -3.51 -38.11
N SER A 411 7.46 -4.04 -39.27
CA SER A 411 8.21 -3.32 -40.30
C SER A 411 7.46 -2.12 -40.89
N ASN A 412 6.16 -2.02 -40.62
CA ASN A 412 5.28 -0.91 -41.00
C ASN A 412 4.74 -0.13 -39.79
N TYR A 413 5.51 -0.11 -38.69
CA TYR A 413 5.17 0.75 -37.56
C TYR A 413 4.94 2.20 -38.03
N PRO A 414 3.92 2.92 -37.51
CA PRO A 414 3.62 4.27 -37.95
C PRO A 414 4.73 5.25 -37.58
N ILE A 415 5.44 5.75 -38.58
CA ILE A 415 6.50 6.75 -38.46
C ILE A 415 6.10 8.06 -39.12
N THR A 416 6.75 9.15 -38.76
CA THR A 416 6.50 10.47 -39.35
C THR A 416 7.60 10.88 -40.31
N THR A 417 7.26 11.65 -41.34
CA THR A 417 8.25 12.18 -42.29
C THR A 417 9.31 13.02 -41.58
N GLY A 418 10.58 12.71 -41.81
CA GLY A 418 11.71 13.42 -41.20
C GLY A 418 12.06 12.95 -39.80
N CYS A 419 11.56 11.80 -39.37
CA CYS A 419 11.96 11.13 -38.12
C CYS A 419 13.47 10.78 -38.16
N PHE A 420 14.02 10.43 -37.00
CA PHE A 420 15.44 10.08 -36.85
C PHE A 420 15.81 8.84 -37.66
N ASP A 421 15.01 7.79 -37.55
CA ASP A 421 15.13 6.57 -38.34
C ASP A 421 13.74 6.13 -38.84
N ALA A 422 13.66 5.90 -40.13
CA ALA A 422 12.42 5.49 -40.80
C ALA A 422 12.45 4.02 -41.21
N THR A 423 13.48 3.29 -40.78
CA THR A 423 13.79 1.96 -41.31
C THR A 423 13.68 0.92 -40.19
N TRP A 424 12.93 -0.13 -40.42
CA TRP A 424 13.04 -1.35 -39.63
C TRP A 424 14.44 -1.95 -39.81
N ASN A 425 15.21 -2.04 -38.72
CA ASN A 425 16.61 -2.46 -38.74
C ASN A 425 16.79 -3.98 -38.64
N GLY A 426 15.69 -4.73 -38.50
CA GLY A 426 15.73 -6.18 -38.42
C GLY A 426 15.90 -6.70 -36.99
N GLY A 427 16.06 -8.02 -36.84
CA GLY A 427 16.09 -8.67 -35.54
C GLY A 427 14.67 -9.02 -35.04
N SER A 428 14.52 -9.17 -33.73
CA SER A 428 13.22 -9.50 -33.15
C SER A 428 12.42 -8.26 -32.76
N TYR A 429 13.07 -7.15 -32.42
CA TYR A 429 12.45 -5.93 -31.92
C TYR A 429 13.31 -4.71 -32.23
N ASP A 430 12.65 -3.59 -32.62
CA ASP A 430 13.25 -2.27 -32.67
C ASP A 430 12.60 -1.36 -31.63
N ILE A 431 13.35 -0.42 -31.07
CA ILE A 431 12.84 0.59 -30.15
C ILE A 431 12.09 1.64 -30.97
N VAL A 432 10.93 2.05 -30.44
CA VAL A 432 10.13 3.14 -31.04
C VAL A 432 9.82 4.21 -29.99
N VAL A 433 9.79 5.47 -30.46
CA VAL A 433 9.41 6.64 -29.67
C VAL A 433 8.37 7.43 -30.44
N THR A 434 7.17 7.54 -29.88
CA THR A 434 6.06 8.23 -30.52
C THR A 434 5.53 9.35 -29.64
N LYS A 435 5.34 10.53 -30.23
CA LYS A 435 4.70 11.67 -29.59
C LYS A 435 3.34 11.93 -30.23
N PHE A 436 2.28 11.89 -29.41
CA PHE A 436 0.94 12.29 -29.80
C PHE A 436 0.70 13.78 -29.60
N ASN A 437 -0.21 14.35 -30.39
CA ASN A 437 -0.80 15.64 -30.08
C ASN A 437 -1.69 15.55 -28.82
N ALA A 438 -2.08 16.69 -28.25
CA ALA A 438 -2.82 16.76 -26.99
C ALA A 438 -4.22 16.08 -27.04
N THR A 439 -4.76 15.87 -28.25
CA THR A 439 -6.09 15.28 -28.47
C THR A 439 -6.04 13.79 -28.81
N GLY A 440 -4.84 13.20 -28.94
CA GLY A 440 -4.67 11.79 -29.31
C GLY A 440 -5.11 11.44 -30.73
N SER A 441 -5.32 12.45 -31.59
CA SER A 441 -5.83 12.31 -32.97
C SER A 441 -4.77 12.32 -34.03
N GLY A 442 -3.50 12.52 -33.69
CA GLY A 442 -2.40 12.57 -34.63
C GLY A 442 -1.03 12.47 -34.00
N LEU A 443 -0.07 12.00 -34.78
CA LEU A 443 1.34 11.92 -34.38
C LEU A 443 2.02 13.25 -34.64
N VAL A 444 2.74 13.77 -33.65
CA VAL A 444 3.63 14.94 -33.82
C VAL A 444 4.97 14.49 -34.37
N TYR A 445 5.51 13.41 -33.81
CA TYR A 445 6.60 12.63 -34.43
C TYR A 445 6.53 11.17 -33.97
N SER A 446 7.11 10.29 -34.77
CA SER A 446 7.28 8.87 -34.46
C SER A 446 8.50 8.34 -35.25
N THR A 447 9.35 7.59 -34.58
CA THR A 447 10.59 7.03 -35.09
C THR A 447 10.85 5.65 -34.53
#